data_6a67de03e178e4dba34712297b4298de
#
_entry.id   6a67de03e178e4dba34712297b4298de
#
_cell.length_a   1.000
_cell.length_b   1.000
_cell.length_c   1.000
_cell.angle_alpha   90.00
_cell.angle_beta   90.00
_cell.angle_gamma   90.00
#
_symmetry.space_group_name_H-M   'P 1'
#
loop_
_entity.id
_entity.type
_entity.pdbx_description
1 polymer ?
#
loop_
_entity_poly.entity_id
_entity_poly.type
_entity_poly.pdbx_seq_one_letter_code
_entity_poly.pdbx_strand_id
1 'polypeptide(L)'
;MEHILIIGATGQIGSELTMELRKRYGNTNVVAGYIPGAEPKGELKESGPSAIADVTDAQAVASVVKEYHIDTIYNLAALLSVVAESKPKLAWKIGIDGLWNVLEVAREQGCAVFTPSSIGSFGASTPHTKTPQDTIQRPRTMYGVTKVTTELLSDYYFNKYGVDTRAVRFPGIISNVTPPGGGTTDYAVDIYYSAVKGEKFVCPIKQGTLMDMMYICLLYTSP
;
A
#
# COMPACT_ATOMS: atom_id res chain seq x y z
N MET A 1 -0.03 10.98 -16.64
CA MET A 1 0.12 11.05 -15.18
C MET A 1 0.70 12.42 -14.85
N GLU A 2 -0.15 13.32 -14.45
CA GLU A 2 0.20 14.72 -14.14
C GLU A 2 -0.27 15.11 -12.74
N HIS A 3 -1.44 14.59 -12.31
CA HIS A 3 -2.04 14.88 -11.01
C HIS A 3 -2.29 13.58 -10.24
N ILE A 4 -1.64 13.45 -9.11
CA ILE A 4 -1.55 12.18 -8.38
C ILE A 4 -2.17 12.30 -6.99
N LEU A 5 -3.01 11.32 -6.62
CA LEU A 5 -3.48 11.13 -5.24
C LEU A 5 -2.81 9.91 -4.63
N ILE A 6 -2.17 10.09 -3.48
CA ILE A 6 -1.61 8.98 -2.68
C ILE A 6 -2.52 8.73 -1.48
N ILE A 7 -3.38 7.74 -1.54
CA ILE A 7 -4.20 7.34 -0.39
C ILE A 7 -3.33 6.51 0.57
N GLY A 8 -3.31 6.89 1.84
CA GLY A 8 -2.39 6.30 2.83
C GLY A 8 -0.99 6.93 2.80
N ALA A 9 -0.91 8.20 2.42
CA ALA A 9 0.34 8.96 2.30
C ALA A 9 1.15 9.10 3.61
N THR A 10 0.54 8.87 4.75
CA THR A 10 1.22 8.94 6.05
C THR A 10 1.80 7.60 6.54
N GLY A 11 1.57 6.53 5.77
CA GLY A 11 2.15 5.21 6.04
C GLY A 11 3.62 5.09 5.61
N GLN A 12 4.22 3.93 5.90
CA GLN A 12 5.63 3.65 5.59
C GLN A 12 5.96 3.87 4.11
N ILE A 13 5.22 3.23 3.21
CA ILE A 13 5.43 3.41 1.76
C ILE A 13 4.95 4.80 1.32
N GLY A 14 3.78 5.22 1.81
CA GLY A 14 3.12 6.43 1.36
C GLY A 14 3.93 7.70 1.60
N SER A 15 4.61 7.80 2.75
CA SER A 15 5.39 8.99 3.09
C SER A 15 6.58 9.19 2.15
N GLU A 16 7.35 8.15 1.90
CA GLU A 16 8.50 8.24 1.00
C GLU A 16 8.07 8.37 -0.48
N LEU A 17 7.07 7.59 -0.90
CA LEU A 17 6.56 7.65 -2.27
C LEU A 17 5.98 9.04 -2.59
N THR A 18 5.23 9.65 -1.67
CA THR A 18 4.68 10.99 -1.86
C THR A 18 5.80 12.02 -2.08
N MET A 19 6.84 11.98 -1.27
CA MET A 19 7.96 12.91 -1.39
C MET A 19 8.73 12.72 -2.70
N GLU A 20 8.97 11.47 -3.10
CA GLU A 20 9.65 11.20 -4.37
C GLU A 20 8.81 11.61 -5.60
N LEU A 21 7.49 11.36 -5.56
CA LEU A 21 6.61 11.78 -6.65
C LEU A 21 6.47 13.31 -6.71
N ARG A 22 6.44 14.02 -5.57
CA ARG A 22 6.49 15.47 -5.54
C ARG A 22 7.75 16.03 -6.20
N LYS A 23 8.89 15.39 -5.95
CA LYS A 23 10.17 15.75 -6.59
C LYS A 23 10.13 15.57 -8.11
N ARG A 24 9.47 14.51 -8.60
CA ARG A 24 9.41 14.19 -10.05
C ARG A 24 8.35 14.97 -10.80
N TYR A 25 7.18 15.14 -10.21
CA TYR A 25 5.99 15.69 -10.88
C TYR A 25 5.62 17.10 -10.41
N GLY A 26 6.30 17.60 -9.38
CA GLY A 26 6.02 18.91 -8.76
C GLY A 26 5.17 18.79 -7.50
N ASN A 27 5.46 19.62 -6.52
CA ASN A 27 4.86 19.58 -5.20
C ASN A 27 3.34 19.74 -5.22
N THR A 28 2.81 20.61 -6.08
CA THR A 28 1.38 20.90 -6.19
C THR A 28 0.58 19.82 -6.88
N ASN A 29 1.25 18.95 -7.63
CA ASN A 29 0.61 17.92 -8.46
C ASN A 29 0.42 16.58 -7.73
N VAL A 30 0.91 16.46 -6.48
CA VAL A 30 0.83 15.23 -5.70
C VAL A 30 0.15 15.49 -4.36
N VAL A 31 -1.08 15.03 -4.25
CA VAL A 31 -1.92 15.17 -3.05
C VAL A 31 -1.67 14.03 -2.08
N ALA A 32 -1.32 14.36 -0.83
CA ALA A 32 -1.18 13.40 0.25
C ALA A 32 -2.56 13.11 0.87
N GLY A 33 -3.15 11.95 0.51
CA GLY A 33 -4.41 11.47 1.07
C GLY A 33 -4.23 10.81 2.43
N TYR A 34 -4.99 11.23 3.42
CA TYR A 34 -4.92 10.74 4.79
C TYR A 34 -6.31 10.56 5.40
N ILE A 35 -6.40 9.93 6.57
CA ILE A 35 -7.63 9.82 7.37
C ILE A 35 -7.51 10.67 8.64
N PRO A 36 -8.63 11.15 9.22
CA PRO A 36 -8.61 11.88 10.49
C PRO A 36 -7.84 11.14 11.58
N GLY A 37 -6.95 11.84 12.28
CA GLY A 37 -6.04 11.28 13.29
C GLY A 37 -4.71 10.76 12.74
N ALA A 38 -4.53 10.76 11.41
CA ALA A 38 -3.27 10.40 10.74
C ALA A 38 -2.82 11.51 9.77
N GLU A 39 -2.91 12.77 10.20
CA GLU A 39 -2.57 13.95 9.40
C GLU A 39 -1.07 13.96 9.03
N PRO A 40 -0.70 14.41 7.82
CA PRO A 40 0.69 14.64 7.44
C PRO A 40 1.42 15.58 8.42
N LYS A 41 2.71 15.33 8.65
CA LYS A 41 3.56 16.13 9.55
C LYS A 41 4.88 16.48 8.85
N GLY A 42 5.56 17.52 9.38
CA GLY A 42 6.86 17.96 8.88
C GLY A 42 6.85 18.21 7.38
N GLU A 43 7.90 17.78 6.70
CA GLU A 43 8.09 18.03 5.27
C GLU A 43 6.93 17.49 4.42
N LEU A 44 6.34 16.34 4.76
CA LEU A 44 5.18 15.81 4.03
C LEU A 44 3.98 16.76 4.05
N LYS A 45 3.78 17.50 5.16
CA LYS A 45 2.73 18.51 5.28
C LYS A 45 3.08 19.81 4.55
N GLU A 46 4.34 20.22 4.64
CA GLU A 46 4.78 21.55 4.18
C GLU A 46 5.09 21.60 2.68
N SER A 47 5.45 20.47 2.07
CA SER A 47 5.91 20.41 0.69
C SER A 47 4.80 20.39 -0.37
N GLY A 48 3.52 20.24 0.00
CA GLY A 48 2.45 20.19 -1.00
C GLY A 48 1.06 19.93 -0.42
N PRO A 49 0.03 19.80 -1.26
CA PRO A 49 -1.35 19.62 -0.83
C PRO A 49 -1.58 18.32 -0.09
N SER A 50 -2.57 18.35 0.80
CA SER A 50 -3.05 17.16 1.50
C SER A 50 -4.57 17.23 1.67
N ALA A 51 -5.26 16.09 1.64
CA ALA A 51 -6.71 16.00 1.75
C ALA A 51 -7.14 14.74 2.50
N ILE A 52 -8.34 14.79 3.09
CA ILE A 52 -8.95 13.59 3.68
C ILE A 52 -9.44 12.68 2.54
N ALA A 53 -8.89 11.47 2.49
CA ALA A 53 -9.22 10.46 1.48
C ALA A 53 -9.36 9.09 2.16
N ASP A 54 -10.47 8.90 2.87
CA ASP A 54 -10.83 7.61 3.47
C ASP A 54 -11.45 6.72 2.41
N VAL A 55 -10.81 5.59 2.10
CA VAL A 55 -11.32 4.61 1.11
C VAL A 55 -12.67 4.03 1.49
N THR A 56 -13.06 4.06 2.77
CA THR A 56 -14.36 3.57 3.22
C THR A 56 -15.50 4.56 2.95
N ASP A 57 -15.16 5.75 2.45
CA ASP A 57 -16.08 6.80 2.01
C ASP A 57 -15.79 7.17 0.54
N ALA A 58 -16.54 6.57 -0.40
CA ALA A 58 -16.37 6.81 -1.83
C ALA A 58 -16.57 8.29 -2.20
N GLN A 59 -17.46 9.00 -1.48
CA GLN A 59 -17.72 10.41 -1.75
C GLN A 59 -16.52 11.30 -1.37
N ALA A 60 -15.85 10.99 -0.26
CA ALA A 60 -14.63 11.69 0.15
C ALA A 60 -13.54 11.52 -0.91
N VAL A 61 -13.30 10.30 -1.39
CA VAL A 61 -12.32 10.03 -2.46
C VAL A 61 -12.71 10.76 -3.75
N ALA A 62 -13.98 10.67 -4.19
CA ALA A 62 -14.47 11.31 -5.40
C ALA A 62 -14.32 12.84 -5.36
N SER A 63 -14.56 13.44 -4.19
CA SER A 63 -14.41 14.89 -4.01
C SER A 63 -12.95 15.34 -4.18
N VAL A 64 -12.00 14.61 -3.59
CA VAL A 64 -10.56 14.89 -3.75
C VAL A 64 -10.12 14.73 -5.21
N VAL A 65 -10.56 13.65 -5.87
CA VAL A 65 -10.23 13.41 -7.28
C VAL A 65 -10.71 14.57 -8.14
N LYS A 66 -11.92 15.07 -7.92
CA LYS A 66 -12.49 16.19 -8.67
C LYS A 66 -11.81 17.51 -8.34
N GLU A 67 -11.60 17.83 -7.05
CA GLU A 67 -11.01 19.08 -6.59
C GLU A 67 -9.60 19.30 -7.13
N TYR A 68 -8.78 18.24 -7.13
CA TYR A 68 -7.37 18.30 -7.54
C TYR A 68 -7.15 17.80 -8.98
N HIS A 69 -8.21 17.53 -9.75
CA HIS A 69 -8.13 17.01 -11.12
C HIS A 69 -7.25 15.77 -11.26
N ILE A 70 -7.36 14.83 -10.29
CA ILE A 70 -6.53 13.62 -10.22
C ILE A 70 -6.73 12.74 -11.45
N ASP A 71 -5.65 12.33 -12.07
CA ASP A 71 -5.63 11.37 -13.16
C ASP A 71 -5.07 9.99 -12.74
N THR A 72 -4.39 9.92 -11.59
CA THR A 72 -3.74 8.70 -11.11
C THR A 72 -3.88 8.58 -9.60
N ILE A 73 -4.38 7.43 -9.13
CA ILE A 73 -4.56 7.12 -7.71
C ILE A 73 -3.60 6.00 -7.32
N TYR A 74 -2.73 6.25 -6.33
CA TYR A 74 -1.99 5.22 -5.62
C TYR A 74 -2.76 4.84 -4.36
N ASN A 75 -3.45 3.72 -4.38
CA ASN A 75 -4.21 3.23 -3.23
C ASN A 75 -3.32 2.36 -2.35
N LEU A 76 -2.73 2.94 -1.32
CA LEU A 76 -1.88 2.25 -0.34
C LEU A 76 -2.64 1.89 0.94
N ALA A 77 -3.95 2.17 1.02
CA ALA A 77 -4.76 1.89 2.19
C ALA A 77 -4.89 0.38 2.41
N ALA A 78 -4.36 -0.11 3.52
CA ALA A 78 -4.47 -1.50 3.93
C ALA A 78 -4.20 -1.67 5.43
N LEU A 79 -4.76 -2.70 6.05
CA LEU A 79 -4.24 -3.21 7.32
C LEU A 79 -3.19 -4.28 7.04
N LEU A 80 -2.04 -4.17 7.72
CA LEU A 80 -0.95 -5.14 7.57
C LEU A 80 -1.25 -6.46 8.30
N SER A 81 -0.48 -7.49 8.00
CA SER A 81 -0.78 -8.88 8.32
C SER A 81 -1.18 -9.14 9.77
N VAL A 82 -0.42 -8.65 10.75
CA VAL A 82 -0.72 -8.89 12.19
C VAL A 82 -2.01 -8.17 12.61
N VAL A 83 -2.18 -6.93 12.18
CA VAL A 83 -3.38 -6.14 12.49
C VAL A 83 -4.60 -6.70 11.76
N ALA A 84 -4.45 -7.14 10.52
CA ALA A 84 -5.53 -7.75 9.74
C ALA A 84 -6.08 -9.03 10.39
N GLU A 85 -5.20 -9.88 10.96
CA GLU A 85 -5.61 -11.08 11.70
C GLU A 85 -6.37 -10.73 12.99
N SER A 86 -5.96 -9.68 13.69
CA SER A 86 -6.65 -9.25 14.92
C SER A 86 -7.98 -8.54 14.65
N LYS A 87 -8.16 -7.95 13.44
CA LYS A 87 -9.34 -7.17 13.04
C LYS A 87 -9.83 -7.54 11.64
N PRO A 88 -10.24 -8.80 11.38
CA PRO A 88 -10.51 -9.27 10.02
C PRO A 88 -11.65 -8.54 9.31
N LYS A 89 -12.70 -8.13 10.03
CA LYS A 89 -13.78 -7.34 9.45
C LYS A 89 -13.33 -5.95 8.99
N LEU A 90 -12.42 -5.33 9.74
CA LEU A 90 -11.87 -4.03 9.36
C LEU A 90 -10.90 -4.18 8.18
N ALA A 91 -10.12 -5.26 8.15
CA ALA A 91 -9.27 -5.59 7.01
C ALA A 91 -10.07 -5.77 5.72
N TRP A 92 -11.21 -6.45 5.80
CA TRP A 92 -12.16 -6.58 4.69
C TRP A 92 -12.67 -5.20 4.25
N LYS A 93 -13.21 -4.42 5.19
CA LYS A 93 -13.80 -3.10 4.91
C LYS A 93 -12.80 -2.17 4.22
N ILE A 94 -11.56 -2.11 4.70
CA ILE A 94 -10.53 -1.23 4.10
C ILE A 94 -9.98 -1.83 2.81
N GLY A 95 -9.59 -3.10 2.83
CA GLY A 95 -8.85 -3.73 1.74
C GLY A 95 -9.73 -4.14 0.55
N ILE A 96 -11.01 -4.42 0.75
CA ILE A 96 -11.94 -4.90 -0.28
C ILE A 96 -13.01 -3.85 -0.59
N ASP A 97 -13.83 -3.46 0.38
CA ASP A 97 -14.87 -2.46 0.14
C ASP A 97 -14.24 -1.10 -0.21
N GLY A 98 -13.12 -0.75 0.47
CA GLY A 98 -12.36 0.47 0.16
C GLY A 98 -11.74 0.44 -1.24
N LEU A 99 -11.17 -0.69 -1.67
CA LEU A 99 -10.67 -0.83 -3.02
C LEU A 99 -11.81 -0.72 -4.06
N TRP A 100 -12.95 -1.35 -3.79
CA TRP A 100 -14.12 -1.24 -4.64
C TRP A 100 -14.52 0.22 -4.84
N ASN A 101 -14.60 0.99 -3.77
CA ASN A 101 -14.90 2.42 -3.83
C ASN A 101 -13.89 3.20 -4.71
N VAL A 102 -12.60 2.94 -4.53
CA VAL A 102 -11.54 3.59 -5.33
C VAL A 102 -11.67 3.23 -6.81
N LEU A 103 -11.93 1.97 -7.14
CA LEU A 103 -12.09 1.50 -8.52
C LEU A 103 -13.35 2.09 -9.18
N GLU A 104 -14.46 2.23 -8.45
CA GLU A 104 -15.67 2.89 -8.96
C GLU A 104 -15.41 4.38 -9.21
N VAL A 105 -14.76 5.08 -8.29
CA VAL A 105 -14.38 6.49 -8.51
C VAL A 105 -13.47 6.62 -9.72
N ALA A 106 -12.48 5.73 -9.85
CA ALA A 106 -11.57 5.75 -10.99
C ALA A 106 -12.29 5.49 -12.32
N ARG A 107 -13.24 4.54 -12.34
CA ARG A 107 -14.08 4.26 -13.51
C ARG A 107 -14.93 5.46 -13.92
N GLU A 108 -15.52 6.15 -12.95
CA GLU A 108 -16.41 7.29 -13.19
C GLU A 108 -15.66 8.57 -13.60
N GLN A 109 -14.46 8.77 -13.07
CA GLN A 109 -13.67 9.99 -13.28
C GLN A 109 -12.48 9.81 -14.23
N GLY A 110 -12.26 8.60 -14.74
CA GLY A 110 -11.23 8.33 -15.76
C GLY A 110 -9.80 8.27 -15.20
N CYS A 111 -9.62 7.86 -13.94
CA CYS A 111 -8.31 7.74 -13.32
C CYS A 111 -7.66 6.38 -13.57
N ALA A 112 -6.32 6.35 -13.63
CA ALA A 112 -5.55 5.14 -13.45
C ALA A 112 -5.42 4.80 -11.95
N VAL A 113 -5.30 3.51 -11.61
CA VAL A 113 -5.17 3.06 -10.22
C VAL A 113 -3.97 2.13 -10.07
N PHE A 114 -3.07 2.46 -9.16
CA PHE A 114 -2.06 1.55 -8.67
C PHE A 114 -2.44 1.08 -7.26
N THR A 115 -2.54 -0.23 -7.05
CA THR A 115 -2.76 -0.81 -5.71
C THR A 115 -1.77 -1.93 -5.46
N PRO A 116 -0.90 -1.85 -4.45
CA PRO A 116 0.10 -2.88 -4.21
C PRO A 116 -0.52 -4.19 -3.74
N SER A 117 -0.11 -5.28 -4.39
CA SER A 117 -0.25 -6.63 -3.87
C SER A 117 0.96 -6.99 -3.00
N SER A 118 1.11 -8.24 -2.66
CA SER A 118 2.16 -8.73 -1.76
C SER A 118 2.45 -10.20 -2.02
N ILE A 119 3.66 -10.65 -1.68
CA ILE A 119 3.98 -12.09 -1.55
C ILE A 119 3.07 -12.77 -0.51
N GLY A 120 2.42 -12.01 0.37
CA GLY A 120 1.37 -12.51 1.27
C GLY A 120 0.14 -13.09 0.56
N SER A 121 -0.04 -12.84 -0.75
CA SER A 121 -1.08 -13.49 -1.60
C SER A 121 -0.78 -14.97 -1.86
N PHE A 122 0.45 -15.41 -1.65
CA PHE A 122 0.84 -16.81 -1.79
C PHE A 122 0.42 -17.68 -0.60
N GLY A 123 0.37 -18.97 -0.80
CA GLY A 123 0.00 -19.95 0.22
C GLY A 123 0.89 -21.19 0.18
N ALA A 124 0.61 -22.14 1.09
CA ALA A 124 1.43 -23.35 1.23
C ALA A 124 1.50 -24.24 -0.04
N SER A 125 0.56 -24.09 -0.97
CA SER A 125 0.55 -24.81 -2.26
C SER A 125 1.23 -24.05 -3.40
N THR A 126 1.67 -22.82 -3.15
CA THR A 126 2.45 -22.04 -4.12
C THR A 126 3.88 -22.62 -4.20
N PRO A 127 4.48 -22.79 -5.39
CA PRO A 127 5.87 -23.20 -5.50
C PRO A 127 6.81 -22.27 -4.73
N HIS A 128 7.70 -22.83 -3.91
CA HIS A 128 8.59 -22.05 -3.04
C HIS A 128 9.86 -21.54 -3.76
N THR A 129 10.15 -22.07 -4.93
CA THR A 129 11.34 -21.71 -5.72
C THR A 129 10.93 -21.35 -7.13
N LYS A 130 11.49 -20.26 -7.69
CA LYS A 130 11.17 -19.79 -9.03
C LYS A 130 9.65 -19.67 -9.26
N THR A 131 8.95 -19.11 -8.27
CA THR A 131 7.49 -18.93 -8.27
C THR A 131 7.04 -18.24 -9.56
N PRO A 132 6.20 -18.89 -10.40
CA PRO A 132 5.71 -18.27 -11.62
C PRO A 132 4.80 -17.07 -11.31
N GLN A 133 4.66 -16.16 -12.28
CA GLN A 133 3.72 -15.03 -12.17
C GLN A 133 2.28 -15.54 -12.03
N ASP A 134 1.90 -16.49 -12.90
CA ASP A 134 0.61 -17.20 -12.81
C ASP A 134 0.81 -18.47 -11.99
N THR A 135 0.28 -18.45 -10.78
CA THR A 135 0.47 -19.54 -9.81
C THR A 135 -0.71 -19.64 -8.86
N ILE A 136 -0.76 -20.75 -8.10
CA ILE A 136 -1.81 -20.98 -7.10
C ILE A 136 -1.64 -19.98 -5.96
N GLN A 137 -2.68 -19.17 -5.74
CA GLN A 137 -2.79 -18.23 -4.63
C GLN A 137 -3.86 -18.73 -3.65
N ARG A 138 -3.43 -19.38 -2.57
CA ARG A 138 -4.32 -19.89 -1.49
C ARG A 138 -3.77 -19.49 -0.13
N PRO A 139 -3.71 -18.18 0.17
CA PRO A 139 -3.24 -17.71 1.46
C PRO A 139 -4.15 -18.21 2.59
N ARG A 140 -3.59 -18.24 3.81
CA ARG A 140 -4.32 -18.64 5.02
C ARG A 140 -4.52 -17.48 5.99
N THR A 141 -4.18 -16.26 5.57
CA THR A 141 -4.30 -15.04 6.36
C THR A 141 -5.33 -14.10 5.75
N MET A 142 -6.03 -13.32 6.57
CA MET A 142 -6.97 -12.30 6.09
C MET A 142 -6.26 -11.29 5.18
N TYR A 143 -5.04 -10.87 5.55
CA TYR A 143 -4.21 -10.01 4.70
C TYR A 143 -3.98 -10.60 3.31
N GLY A 144 -3.58 -11.88 3.25
CA GLY A 144 -3.39 -12.56 1.98
C GLY A 144 -4.68 -12.67 1.16
N VAL A 145 -5.81 -12.94 1.79
CA VAL A 145 -7.14 -12.95 1.14
C VAL A 145 -7.44 -11.58 0.51
N THR A 146 -7.21 -10.49 1.24
CA THR A 146 -7.43 -9.13 0.67
C THR A 146 -6.50 -8.88 -0.51
N LYS A 147 -5.25 -9.35 -0.49
CA LYS A 147 -4.29 -9.14 -1.61
C LYS A 147 -4.65 -9.95 -2.85
N VAL A 148 -5.11 -11.19 -2.71
CA VAL A 148 -5.66 -11.97 -3.85
C VAL A 148 -6.87 -11.27 -4.44
N THR A 149 -7.80 -10.81 -3.58
CA THR A 149 -8.99 -10.08 -4.04
C THR A 149 -8.61 -8.78 -4.74
N THR A 150 -7.58 -8.07 -4.26
CA THR A 150 -7.05 -6.86 -4.91
C THR A 150 -6.63 -7.14 -6.35
N GLU A 151 -5.87 -8.20 -6.59
CA GLU A 151 -5.43 -8.58 -7.95
C GLU A 151 -6.63 -8.91 -8.84
N LEU A 152 -7.53 -9.77 -8.36
CA LEU A 152 -8.71 -10.21 -9.14
C LEU A 152 -9.68 -9.06 -9.45
N LEU A 153 -9.92 -8.15 -8.51
CA LEU A 153 -10.76 -6.98 -8.75
C LEU A 153 -10.10 -6.01 -9.74
N SER A 154 -8.80 -5.80 -9.62
CA SER A 154 -8.05 -4.95 -10.56
C SER A 154 -8.15 -5.49 -11.98
N ASP A 155 -7.92 -6.79 -12.17
CA ASP A 155 -8.07 -7.46 -13.47
C ASP A 155 -9.51 -7.36 -14.02
N TYR A 156 -10.50 -7.52 -13.14
CA TYR A 156 -11.91 -7.41 -13.52
C TYR A 156 -12.24 -6.00 -14.03
N TYR A 157 -11.79 -4.94 -13.30
CA TYR A 157 -12.05 -3.56 -13.71
C TYR A 157 -11.31 -3.17 -14.98
N PHE A 158 -10.10 -3.66 -15.18
CA PHE A 158 -9.37 -3.49 -16.43
C PHE A 158 -10.10 -4.15 -17.61
N ASN A 159 -10.45 -5.43 -17.48
CA ASN A 159 -11.04 -6.20 -18.57
C ASN A 159 -12.47 -5.76 -18.93
N LYS A 160 -13.26 -5.39 -17.91
CA LYS A 160 -14.68 -5.08 -18.13
C LYS A 160 -14.93 -3.60 -18.41
N TYR A 161 -14.22 -2.72 -17.74
CA TYR A 161 -14.48 -1.29 -17.79
C TYR A 161 -13.34 -0.48 -18.41
N GLY A 162 -12.20 -1.09 -18.70
CA GLY A 162 -11.05 -0.40 -19.29
C GLY A 162 -10.32 0.53 -18.32
N VAL A 163 -10.52 0.38 -17.01
CA VAL A 163 -9.78 1.16 -15.99
C VAL A 163 -8.32 0.70 -16.02
N ASP A 164 -7.37 1.62 -16.20
CA ASP A 164 -5.94 1.30 -16.12
C ASP A 164 -5.56 0.96 -14.68
N THR A 165 -5.58 -0.33 -14.36
CA THR A 165 -5.22 -0.86 -13.04
C THR A 165 -3.87 -1.53 -13.09
N ARG A 166 -3.01 -1.24 -12.11
CA ARG A 166 -1.66 -1.82 -12.01
C ARG A 166 -1.38 -2.27 -10.59
N ALA A 167 -0.69 -3.38 -10.44
CA ALA A 167 -0.29 -3.94 -9.15
C ALA A 167 1.11 -4.56 -9.22
N VAL A 168 1.79 -4.58 -8.08
CA VAL A 168 3.07 -5.28 -7.88
C VAL A 168 3.00 -6.06 -6.58
N ARG A 169 3.46 -7.31 -6.58
CA ARG A 169 3.57 -8.13 -5.37
C ARG A 169 4.84 -7.75 -4.62
N PHE A 170 4.71 -6.89 -3.64
CA PHE A 170 5.85 -6.48 -2.83
C PHE A 170 6.31 -7.59 -1.88
N PRO A 171 7.63 -7.75 -1.71
CA PRO A 171 8.21 -8.52 -0.62
C PRO A 171 8.11 -7.76 0.72
N GLY A 172 8.83 -8.17 1.74
CA GLY A 172 9.00 -7.38 2.96
C GLY A 172 9.72 -6.07 2.66
N ILE A 173 9.17 -4.95 3.14
CA ILE A 173 9.74 -3.62 2.89
C ILE A 173 10.51 -3.17 4.12
N ILE A 174 11.76 -2.74 3.91
CA ILE A 174 12.62 -2.13 4.92
C ILE A 174 12.69 -0.63 4.64
N SER A 175 12.38 0.18 5.64
CA SER A 175 12.44 1.65 5.61
C SER A 175 12.94 2.19 6.95
N ASN A 176 13.51 3.39 6.95
CA ASN A 176 13.99 4.07 8.15
C ASN A 176 13.31 5.43 8.41
N VAL A 177 12.38 5.85 7.54
CA VAL A 177 11.71 7.16 7.67
C VAL A 177 10.47 7.06 8.56
N THR A 178 9.62 6.11 8.29
CA THR A 178 8.39 5.89 9.08
C THR A 178 8.45 4.53 9.76
N PRO A 179 8.15 4.43 11.07
CA PRO A 179 8.11 3.17 11.79
C PRO A 179 7.17 2.15 11.13
N PRO A 180 7.46 0.85 11.26
CA PRO A 180 6.60 -0.22 10.77
C PRO A 180 5.19 -0.18 11.35
N GLY A 181 4.21 -0.68 10.58
CA GLY A 181 2.78 -0.57 10.90
C GLY A 181 2.09 -1.88 11.34
N GLY A 182 2.82 -2.90 11.77
CA GLY A 182 2.26 -4.19 12.21
C GLY A 182 2.29 -5.27 11.11
N GLY A 183 3.35 -5.31 10.33
CA GLY A 183 3.64 -6.37 9.35
C GLY A 183 4.48 -7.51 9.94
N THR A 184 4.42 -8.69 9.33
CA THR A 184 5.23 -9.86 9.73
C THR A 184 6.74 -9.62 9.55
N THR A 185 7.12 -8.70 8.67
CA THR A 185 8.51 -8.38 8.32
C THR A 185 9.10 -7.21 9.10
N ASP A 186 8.32 -6.60 9.98
CA ASP A 186 8.71 -5.41 10.75
C ASP A 186 9.93 -5.67 11.65
N TYR A 187 10.12 -6.93 12.07
CA TYR A 187 11.30 -7.33 12.86
C TYR A 187 12.63 -6.91 12.23
N ALA A 188 12.68 -6.88 10.89
CA ALA A 188 13.88 -6.50 10.14
C ALA A 188 14.21 -5.00 10.26
N VAL A 189 13.27 -4.19 10.73
CA VAL A 189 13.46 -2.77 11.06
C VAL A 189 13.62 -2.60 12.57
N ASP A 190 12.77 -3.24 13.36
CA ASP A 190 12.76 -3.14 14.83
C ASP A 190 14.08 -3.57 15.47
N ILE A 191 14.75 -4.57 14.88
CA ILE A 191 16.07 -5.03 15.36
C ILE A 191 17.12 -3.91 15.33
N TYR A 192 17.10 -3.03 14.33
CA TYR A 192 18.02 -1.89 14.25
C TYR A 192 17.70 -0.84 15.31
N TYR A 193 16.41 -0.55 15.54
CA TYR A 193 16.02 0.38 16.62
C TYR A 193 16.45 -0.12 18.00
N SER A 194 16.25 -1.40 18.27
CA SER A 194 16.69 -2.02 19.52
C SER A 194 18.22 -2.01 19.67
N ALA A 195 18.94 -2.31 18.57
CA ALA A 195 20.41 -2.30 18.59
C ALA A 195 20.97 -0.90 18.88
N VAL A 196 20.43 0.16 18.26
CA VAL A 196 20.85 1.55 18.48
C VAL A 196 20.59 1.99 19.93
N LYS A 197 19.49 1.51 20.54
CA LYS A 197 19.15 1.80 21.94
C LYS A 197 19.92 0.94 22.95
N GLY A 198 20.66 -0.07 22.50
CA GLY A 198 21.32 -1.05 23.39
C GLY A 198 20.33 -2.00 24.09
N GLU A 199 19.14 -2.18 23.53
CA GLU A 199 18.08 -3.01 24.08
C GLU A 199 18.18 -4.46 23.57
N LYS A 200 17.74 -5.43 24.40
CA LYS A 200 17.63 -6.81 23.97
C LYS A 200 16.47 -6.96 23.00
N PHE A 201 16.74 -7.49 21.79
CA PHE A 201 15.72 -7.82 20.80
C PHE A 201 15.45 -9.34 20.78
N VAL A 202 14.17 -9.71 20.77
CA VAL A 202 13.74 -11.09 20.59
C VAL A 202 13.11 -11.20 19.20
N CYS A 203 13.84 -11.82 18.28
CA CYS A 203 13.35 -12.04 16.93
C CYS A 203 12.16 -13.01 16.93
N PRO A 204 10.98 -12.62 16.39
CA PRO A 204 9.80 -13.49 16.38
C PRO A 204 9.86 -14.56 15.28
N ILE A 205 10.88 -14.53 14.42
CA ILE A 205 11.02 -15.42 13.28
C ILE A 205 11.96 -16.58 13.64
N LYS A 206 11.55 -17.80 13.29
CA LYS A 206 12.35 -18.99 13.52
C LYS A 206 13.67 -18.94 12.75
N GLN A 207 14.76 -19.35 13.37
CA GLN A 207 16.06 -19.45 12.71
C GLN A 207 15.98 -20.28 11.42
N GLY A 208 16.61 -19.79 10.34
CA GLY A 208 16.62 -20.44 9.03
C GLY A 208 15.38 -20.17 8.16
N THR A 209 14.42 -19.35 8.62
CA THR A 209 13.32 -18.90 7.78
C THR A 209 13.84 -17.93 6.73
N LEU A 210 13.60 -18.25 5.45
CA LEU A 210 13.91 -17.35 4.33
C LEU A 210 12.71 -16.42 4.08
N MET A 211 12.99 -15.15 3.93
CA MET A 211 11.99 -14.12 3.62
C MET A 211 12.57 -13.12 2.63
N ASP A 212 11.86 -12.91 1.53
CA ASP A 212 12.25 -11.90 0.56
C ASP A 212 12.03 -10.50 1.12
N MET A 213 13.07 -9.68 1.02
CA MET A 213 13.08 -8.31 1.54
C MET A 213 13.64 -7.35 0.49
N MET A 214 13.15 -6.11 0.51
CA MET A 214 13.74 -5.03 -0.27
C MET A 214 13.77 -3.72 0.52
N TYR A 215 14.74 -2.87 0.22
CA TYR A 215 14.74 -1.52 0.76
C TYR A 215 13.78 -0.63 -0.04
N ILE A 216 13.07 0.23 0.66
CA ILE A 216 11.93 0.99 0.12
C ILE A 216 12.29 1.86 -1.11
N CYS A 217 13.52 2.38 -1.21
CA CYS A 217 13.92 3.19 -2.36
C CYS A 217 13.79 2.44 -3.70
N LEU A 218 13.84 1.12 -3.70
CA LEU A 218 13.65 0.32 -4.91
C LEU A 218 12.22 0.38 -5.46
N LEU A 219 11.23 0.77 -4.64
CA LEU A 219 9.85 0.95 -5.08
C LEU A 219 9.69 2.06 -6.12
N TYR A 220 10.49 3.10 -6.02
CA TYR A 220 10.37 4.31 -6.83
C TYR A 220 11.61 4.60 -7.68
N THR A 221 12.66 3.78 -7.58
CA THR A 221 13.86 3.89 -8.43
C THR A 221 13.97 2.79 -9.48
N SER A 222 13.17 1.72 -9.38
CA SER A 222 13.09 0.71 -10.45
C SER A 222 12.45 1.31 -11.71
N PRO A 223 12.94 0.93 -12.90
CA PRO A 223 12.41 1.41 -14.17
C PRO A 223 10.99 0.95 -14.44
#